data_d41c0348b31d04b9c807849c8c1f84d0
#
_entry.id   d41c0348b31d04b9c807849c8c1f84d0
#
_cell.length_a   1.000
_cell.length_b   1.000
_cell.length_c   1.000
_cell.angle_alpha   90.00
_cell.angle_beta   90.00
_cell.angle_gamma   90.00
#
_symmetry.space_group_name_H-M   'P 1'
#
loop_
_entity.id
_entity.type
_entity.pdbx_description
1 polymer ?
#
loop_
_entity_poly.entity_id
_entity_poly.type
_entity_poly.pdbx_seq_one_letter_code
_entity_poly.pdbx_strand_id
1 'polypeptide(L)'
;MHLRTTRKLAEKYLEKCGEVYGYSKHHETTPYLEFQPYLYSVYTKEDHTEAEYIHDYNTIVIYYKQMKDAKHLAKSIIHEYQHYLQSPSWYTRYYNMGHDYSDHPYEIAAYKEEKNYRKVYE
;
A
#
# COMPACT_ATOMS: atom_id res chain seq x y z
N MET A 1 4.08 12.84 8.83
CA MET A 1 3.76 12.36 10.22
C MET A 1 5.04 11.96 10.94
N HIS A 2 4.99 11.91 12.23
CA HIS A 2 6.05 11.38 13.07
C HIS A 2 6.20 9.87 12.89
N LEU A 3 7.43 9.36 12.86
CA LEU A 3 7.70 7.93 12.69
C LEU A 3 7.01 7.08 13.76
N ARG A 4 7.14 7.43 15.03
CA ARG A 4 6.56 6.66 16.13
C ARG A 4 5.03 6.55 16.02
N THR A 5 4.38 7.66 15.77
CA THR A 5 2.92 7.72 15.58
C THR A 5 2.49 6.93 14.35
N THR A 6 3.21 7.11 13.24
CA THR A 6 2.93 6.40 11.98
C THR A 6 3.04 4.90 12.16
N ARG A 7 4.10 4.44 12.81
CA ARG A 7 4.32 3.00 13.07
C ARG A 7 3.17 2.39 13.86
N LYS A 8 2.78 3.04 14.95
CA LYS A 8 1.70 2.57 15.83
C LYS A 8 0.36 2.48 15.07
N LEU A 9 0.01 3.52 14.32
CA LEU A 9 -1.22 3.53 13.54
C LEU A 9 -1.18 2.54 12.38
N ALA A 10 -0.04 2.42 11.70
CA ALA A 10 0.11 1.51 10.57
C ALA A 10 -0.07 0.05 11.00
N GLU A 11 0.49 -0.34 12.14
CA GLU A 11 0.30 -1.68 12.69
C GLU A 11 -1.17 -1.97 12.97
N LYS A 12 -1.87 -1.00 13.56
CA LYS A 12 -3.30 -1.10 13.83
C LYS A 12 -4.11 -1.23 12.54
N TYR A 13 -3.82 -0.39 11.54
CA TYR A 13 -4.56 -0.40 10.28
C TYR A 13 -4.28 -1.67 9.46
N LEU A 14 -3.07 -2.17 9.50
CA LEU A 14 -2.73 -3.43 8.85
C LEU A 14 -3.52 -4.61 9.45
N GLU A 15 -3.60 -4.68 10.76
CA GLU A 15 -4.40 -5.70 11.46
C GLU A 15 -5.86 -5.62 11.05
N LYS A 16 -6.42 -4.42 11.01
CA LYS A 16 -7.80 -4.20 10.56
C LYS A 16 -8.02 -4.57 9.09
N CYS A 17 -7.04 -4.35 8.23
CA CYS A 17 -7.11 -4.81 6.84
C CYS A 17 -7.24 -6.33 6.76
N GLY A 18 -6.52 -7.06 7.59
CA GLY A 18 -6.67 -8.51 7.69
C GLY A 18 -8.09 -8.92 8.10
N GLU A 19 -8.67 -8.23 9.07
CA GLU A 19 -10.05 -8.50 9.52
C GLU A 19 -11.09 -8.19 8.44
N VAL A 20 -10.91 -7.11 7.69
CA VAL A 20 -11.87 -6.63 6.69
C VAL A 20 -11.74 -7.37 5.36
N TYR A 21 -10.51 -7.58 4.89
CA TYR A 21 -10.24 -8.09 3.55
C TYR A 21 -9.73 -9.53 3.52
N GLY A 22 -9.35 -10.07 4.68
CA GLY A 22 -8.77 -11.42 4.75
C GLY A 22 -7.31 -11.43 4.31
N TYR A 23 -6.82 -12.60 3.97
CA TYR A 23 -5.40 -12.85 3.71
C TYR A 23 -5.17 -13.37 2.30
N SER A 24 -4.02 -13.01 1.74
CA SER A 24 -3.65 -13.43 0.39
C SER A 24 -3.36 -14.93 0.34
N LYS A 25 -3.83 -15.59 -0.70
CA LYS A 25 -3.45 -16.96 -1.04
C LYS A 25 -2.12 -17.04 -1.81
N HIS A 26 -1.53 -15.88 -2.13
CA HIS A 26 -0.26 -15.81 -2.86
C HIS A 26 0.95 -15.65 -1.92
N HIS A 27 0.72 -15.47 -0.62
CA HIS A 27 1.77 -15.28 0.39
C HIS A 27 1.44 -16.10 1.63
N GLU A 28 2.48 -16.56 2.33
CA GLU A 28 2.33 -17.38 3.54
C GLU A 28 2.01 -16.56 4.79
N THR A 29 2.40 -15.28 4.79
CA THR A 29 2.24 -14.39 5.94
C THR A 29 1.49 -13.12 5.54
N THR A 30 1.04 -12.36 6.55
CA THR A 30 0.60 -10.97 6.36
C THR A 30 1.78 -10.14 5.86
N PRO A 31 1.53 -8.99 5.22
CA PRO A 31 2.63 -8.11 4.79
C PRO A 31 3.44 -7.62 5.99
N TYR A 32 4.73 -7.48 5.77
CA TYR A 32 5.61 -6.77 6.70
C TYR A 32 5.48 -5.27 6.46
N LEU A 33 5.77 -4.47 7.48
CA LEU A 33 5.81 -3.02 7.37
C LEU A 33 7.24 -2.53 7.44
N GLU A 34 7.59 -1.62 6.54
CA GLU A 34 8.86 -0.90 6.56
C GLU A 34 8.58 0.59 6.53
N PHE A 35 9.37 1.39 7.26
CA PHE A 35 9.17 2.83 7.38
C PHE A 35 10.42 3.55 6.91
N GLN A 36 10.27 4.41 5.91
CA GLN A 36 11.31 5.27 5.39
C GLN A 36 10.80 6.72 5.40
N PRO A 37 11.68 7.72 5.55
CA PRO A 37 11.22 9.12 5.53
C PRO A 37 10.62 9.51 4.17
N TYR A 38 11.32 9.20 3.08
CA TYR A 38 10.93 9.48 1.70
C TYR A 38 11.41 8.36 0.79
N LEU A 39 10.73 8.19 -0.35
CA LEU A 39 11.29 7.38 -1.42
C LEU A 39 12.54 8.10 -1.95
N TYR A 40 13.68 7.45 -1.80
CA TYR A 40 14.94 8.01 -2.26
C TYR A 40 15.07 7.75 -3.76
N SER A 41 14.88 8.79 -4.56
CA SER A 41 15.19 8.76 -5.99
C SER A 41 16.28 9.78 -6.30
N VAL A 42 17.37 9.29 -6.87
CA VAL A 42 18.48 10.14 -7.33
C VAL A 42 18.02 11.07 -8.46
N TYR A 43 16.93 10.72 -9.13
CA TYR A 43 16.49 11.38 -10.37
C TYR A 43 15.26 12.28 -10.21
N THR A 44 14.52 12.20 -9.10
CA THR A 44 13.34 13.03 -8.90
C THR A 44 13.30 13.61 -7.50
N LYS A 45 13.72 14.87 -7.38
CA LYS A 45 13.54 15.66 -6.14
C LYS A 45 12.07 15.92 -5.84
N GLU A 46 11.18 15.51 -6.73
CA GLU A 46 9.74 15.75 -6.68
C GLU A 46 8.94 14.45 -6.53
N ASP A 47 9.57 13.36 -6.12
CA ASP A 47 8.83 12.12 -5.90
C ASP A 47 7.98 12.23 -4.64
N HIS A 48 6.66 12.22 -4.82
CA HIS A 48 5.66 12.30 -3.76
C HIS A 48 5.06 10.93 -3.41
N THR A 49 5.73 9.85 -3.76
CA THR A 49 5.28 8.50 -3.42
C THR A 49 5.07 8.38 -1.92
N GLU A 50 3.88 7.97 -1.52
CA GLU A 50 3.44 7.91 -0.13
C GLU A 50 3.65 6.53 0.49
N ALA A 51 3.50 5.48 -0.32
CA ALA A 51 3.68 4.09 0.08
C ALA A 51 3.84 3.23 -1.16
N GLU A 52 4.38 2.02 -0.97
CA GLU A 52 4.44 1.02 -2.04
C GLU A 52 4.41 -0.39 -1.45
N TYR A 53 3.90 -1.34 -2.23
CA TYR A 53 3.96 -2.75 -1.90
C TYR A 53 5.05 -3.42 -2.73
N ILE A 54 6.01 -4.06 -2.06
CA ILE A 54 7.10 -4.79 -2.69
C ILE A 54 6.76 -6.27 -2.62
N HIS A 55 6.32 -6.83 -3.74
CA HIS A 55 5.85 -8.20 -3.83
C HIS A 55 6.94 -9.22 -3.42
N ASP A 56 8.17 -9.07 -3.91
CA ASP A 56 9.25 -10.03 -3.67
C ASP A 56 9.59 -10.19 -2.19
N TYR A 57 9.31 -9.18 -1.39
CA TYR A 57 9.58 -9.18 0.06
C TYR A 57 8.30 -9.20 0.89
N ASN A 58 7.13 -9.24 0.25
CA ASN A 58 5.83 -9.14 0.93
C ASN A 58 5.81 -8.00 1.95
N THR A 59 6.20 -6.81 1.53
CA THR A 59 6.41 -5.66 2.42
C THR A 59 5.68 -4.43 1.90
N ILE A 60 4.93 -3.78 2.78
CA ILE A 60 4.39 -2.44 2.55
C ILE A 60 5.38 -1.43 3.11
N VAL A 61 5.95 -0.60 2.24
CA VAL A 61 6.85 0.47 2.64
C VAL A 61 6.04 1.76 2.78
N ILE A 62 6.14 2.39 3.94
CA ILE A 62 5.45 3.65 4.26
C ILE A 62 6.49 4.77 4.28
N TYR A 63 6.29 5.78 3.44
CA TYR A 63 7.12 6.99 3.43
C TYR A 63 6.48 8.00 4.37
N TYR A 64 6.82 7.90 5.65
CA TYR A 64 6.06 8.54 6.73
C TYR A 64 6.07 10.06 6.68
N LYS A 65 7.08 10.68 6.08
CA LYS A 65 7.10 12.15 5.93
C LYS A 65 6.18 12.65 4.82
N GLN A 66 5.73 11.76 3.94
CA GLN A 66 4.73 12.06 2.92
C GLN A 66 3.29 11.89 3.41
N MET A 67 3.11 11.29 4.60
CA MET A 67 1.78 11.11 5.17
C MET A 67 1.30 12.40 5.82
N LYS A 68 0.11 12.86 5.42
CA LYS A 68 -0.49 14.10 5.91
C LYS A 68 -1.14 13.91 7.28
N ASP A 69 -1.88 12.82 7.45
CA ASP A 69 -2.64 12.52 8.66
C ASP A 69 -2.98 11.03 8.73
N ALA A 70 -3.69 10.63 9.78
CA ALA A 70 -4.08 9.24 10.00
C ALA A 70 -5.02 8.71 8.91
N LYS A 71 -5.93 9.54 8.41
CA LYS A 71 -6.83 9.17 7.32
C LYS A 71 -6.06 8.85 6.04
N HIS A 72 -5.09 9.70 5.70
CA HIS A 72 -4.22 9.51 4.54
C HIS A 72 -3.43 8.21 4.67
N LEU A 73 -2.89 7.94 5.87
CA LEU A 73 -2.18 6.70 6.16
C LEU A 73 -3.10 5.47 5.99
N ALA A 74 -4.33 5.53 6.51
CA ALA A 74 -5.28 4.43 6.37
C ALA A 74 -5.59 4.13 4.91
N LYS A 75 -5.82 5.16 4.10
CA LYS A 75 -6.05 5.00 2.65
C LYS A 75 -4.85 4.37 1.95
N SER A 76 -3.65 4.82 2.28
CA SER A 76 -2.42 4.30 1.70
C SER A 76 -2.21 2.83 2.05
N ILE A 77 -2.46 2.44 3.29
CA ILE A 77 -2.33 1.03 3.71
C ILE A 77 -3.37 0.16 3.02
N ILE A 78 -4.62 0.62 2.91
CA ILE A 78 -5.65 -0.11 2.17
C ILE A 78 -5.22 -0.34 0.71
N HIS A 79 -4.70 0.70 0.05
CA HIS A 79 -4.23 0.61 -1.32
C HIS A 79 -3.16 -0.47 -1.48
N GLU A 80 -2.11 -0.42 -0.65
CA GLU A 80 -1.02 -1.39 -0.73
C GLU A 80 -1.47 -2.79 -0.27
N TYR A 81 -2.42 -2.88 0.65
CA TYR A 81 -3.00 -4.17 1.05
C TYR A 81 -3.73 -4.85 -0.09
N GLN A 82 -4.38 -4.09 -0.98
CA GLN A 82 -5.00 -4.67 -2.18
C GLN A 82 -3.96 -5.35 -3.07
N HIS A 83 -2.79 -4.73 -3.25
CA HIS A 83 -1.69 -5.34 -4.01
C HIS A 83 -1.19 -6.62 -3.36
N TYR A 84 -1.15 -6.68 -2.02
CA TYR A 84 -0.85 -7.91 -1.29
C TYR A 84 -1.84 -9.03 -1.62
N LEU A 85 -3.12 -8.72 -1.78
CA LEU A 85 -4.16 -9.71 -2.11
C LEU A 85 -4.15 -10.12 -3.57
N GLN A 86 -3.65 -9.29 -4.47
CA GLN A 86 -3.70 -9.48 -5.92
C GLN A 86 -2.65 -10.47 -6.42
N SER A 87 -2.91 -11.07 -7.58
CA SER A 87 -1.96 -11.98 -8.22
C SER A 87 -0.78 -11.20 -8.82
N PRO A 88 0.47 -11.47 -8.39
CA PRO A 88 1.64 -10.80 -8.97
C PRO A 88 1.82 -11.10 -10.45
N SER A 89 1.54 -12.33 -10.87
CA SER A 89 1.68 -12.72 -12.27
C SER A 89 0.67 -11.98 -13.15
N TRP A 90 -0.55 -11.76 -12.67
CA TRP A 90 -1.55 -10.98 -13.39
C TRP A 90 -1.22 -9.49 -13.41
N TYR A 91 -0.61 -8.97 -12.33
CA TYR A 91 -0.13 -7.59 -12.32
C TYR A 91 0.85 -7.34 -13.47
N THR A 92 1.82 -8.23 -13.64
CA THR A 92 2.79 -8.17 -14.74
C THR A 92 2.12 -8.36 -16.10
N ARG A 93 1.17 -9.29 -16.21
CA ARG A 93 0.44 -9.55 -17.46
C ARG A 93 -0.32 -8.35 -17.96
N TYR A 94 -0.94 -7.56 -17.08
CA TYR A 94 -1.65 -6.35 -17.48
C TYR A 94 -0.71 -5.32 -18.09
N TYR A 95 0.49 -5.15 -17.56
CA TYR A 95 1.51 -4.30 -18.19
C TYR A 95 1.89 -4.84 -19.57
N ASN A 96 2.06 -6.13 -19.71
CA ASN A 96 2.40 -6.77 -20.99
C ASN A 96 1.28 -6.67 -22.02
N MET A 97 0.04 -6.47 -21.57
CA MET A 97 -1.11 -6.22 -22.44
C MET A 97 -1.21 -4.76 -22.89
N GLY A 98 -0.32 -3.90 -22.44
CA GLY A 98 -0.28 -2.50 -22.83
C GLY A 98 -0.90 -1.52 -21.84
N HIS A 99 -1.36 -1.99 -20.67
CA HIS A 99 -1.82 -1.09 -19.62
C HIS A 99 -0.65 -0.35 -18.98
N ASP A 100 -0.81 0.95 -18.73
CA ASP A 100 0.13 1.71 -17.92
C ASP A 100 -0.39 1.77 -16.47
N TYR A 101 0.31 2.52 -15.61
CA TYR A 101 -0.07 2.62 -14.20
C TYR A 101 -1.49 3.21 -14.04
N SER A 102 -1.85 4.19 -14.85
CA SER A 102 -3.12 4.92 -14.68
C SER A 102 -4.35 4.12 -15.09
N ASP A 103 -4.22 3.18 -16.02
CA ASP A 103 -5.33 2.33 -16.48
C ASP A 103 -5.16 0.85 -16.09
N HIS A 104 -4.16 0.52 -15.28
CA HIS A 104 -3.93 -0.84 -14.81
C HIS A 104 -5.12 -1.29 -13.95
N PRO A 105 -5.80 -2.41 -14.28
CA PRO A 105 -7.00 -2.85 -13.57
C PRO A 105 -6.80 -3.02 -12.07
N TYR A 106 -5.64 -3.51 -11.63
CA TYR A 106 -5.34 -3.70 -10.21
C TYR A 106 -5.09 -2.38 -9.49
N GLU A 107 -4.51 -1.38 -10.17
CA GLU A 107 -4.35 -0.04 -9.59
C GLU A 107 -5.70 0.66 -9.46
N ILE A 108 -6.54 0.56 -10.47
CA ILE A 108 -7.91 1.11 -10.42
C ILE A 108 -8.68 0.49 -9.26
N ALA A 109 -8.61 -0.84 -9.08
CA ALA A 109 -9.28 -1.53 -7.99
C ALA A 109 -8.76 -1.08 -6.62
N ALA A 110 -7.44 -0.90 -6.48
CA ALA A 110 -6.82 -0.44 -5.24
C ALA A 110 -7.25 0.99 -4.90
N TYR A 111 -7.25 1.91 -5.86
CA TYR A 111 -7.74 3.27 -5.65
C TYR A 111 -9.22 3.31 -5.27
N LYS A 112 -10.02 2.47 -5.90
CA LYS A 112 -11.44 2.38 -5.58
C LYS A 112 -11.66 1.95 -4.13
N GLU A 113 -10.85 1.03 -3.64
CA GLU A 113 -10.97 0.51 -2.28
C GLU A 113 -10.58 1.54 -1.22
N GLU A 114 -9.77 2.55 -1.53
CA GLU A 114 -9.41 3.63 -0.62
C GLU A 114 -10.64 4.38 -0.09
N LYS A 115 -11.74 4.38 -0.83
CA LYS A 115 -13.00 5.01 -0.40
C LYS A 115 -13.60 4.34 0.84
N ASN A 116 -13.21 3.11 1.13
CA ASN A 116 -13.67 2.34 2.28
C ASN A 116 -12.77 2.51 3.51
N TYR A 117 -11.97 3.57 3.55
CA TYR A 117 -10.98 3.80 4.61
C TYR A 117 -11.58 3.78 6.03
N ARG A 118 -12.85 4.13 6.18
CA ARG A 118 -13.52 4.12 7.49
C ARG A 118 -13.59 2.74 8.13
N LYS A 119 -13.62 1.68 7.33
CA LYS A 119 -13.62 0.30 7.84
C LYS A 119 -12.33 -0.03 8.59
N VAL A 120 -11.26 0.67 8.27
CA VAL A 120 -9.92 0.47 8.85
C VAL A 120 -9.57 1.62 9.81
N TYR A 121 -9.89 2.86 9.44
CA TYR A 121 -9.56 4.06 10.18
C TYR A 121 -10.34 4.16 11.52
N GLU A 122 -11.59 3.80 11.52
CA GLU A 122 -12.43 3.75 12.71
C GLU A 122 -12.30 2.39 13.41
#